data_2f67077d72b56089b653b766ccd48317
#
_entry.id   2f67077d72b56089b653b766ccd48317
#
_cell.length_a   1.000
_cell.length_b   1.000
_cell.length_c   1.000
_cell.angle_alpha   90.00
_cell.angle_beta   90.00
_cell.angle_gamma   90.00
#
_symmetry.space_group_name_H-M   'P 1'
#
loop_
_entity.id
_entity.type
_entity.pdbx_description
1 polymer ?
#
loop_
_entity_poly.entity_id
_entity_poly.type
_entity_poly.pdbx_seq_one_letter_code
_entity_poly.pdbx_strand_id
1 'polypeptide(L)'
;MMLVIKEVKDEEQKMAVVAEVLKDLPEWFGIPESTQAYIEGAKDLRVWAAYQESDVVGFISLSYSSEDCAEIDCLGVKKSFQGQGIGRELITTIEREAVKQVDCLQVKTVAEGSNKDYDRTNVFYRSLGFKKLEIFPQLWDLKNSCQILIKKIN
;
A
#
# COMPACT_ATOMS: atom_id res chain seq x y z
N MET A 1 13.17 -15.08 -13.08
CA MET A 1 13.75 -13.86 -12.49
C MET A 1 13.47 -13.83 -11.00
N MET A 2 14.45 -13.43 -10.23
CA MET A 2 14.35 -13.45 -8.78
C MET A 2 13.77 -12.15 -8.26
N LEU A 3 12.67 -12.25 -7.51
CA LEU A 3 12.11 -11.12 -6.79
C LEU A 3 12.78 -11.05 -5.42
N VAL A 4 13.28 -9.87 -5.07
CA VAL A 4 13.87 -9.63 -3.75
C VAL A 4 13.10 -8.50 -3.08
N ILE A 5 12.68 -8.72 -1.83
CA ILE A 5 12.01 -7.70 -1.03
C ILE A 5 12.93 -7.36 0.15
N LYS A 6 13.21 -6.07 0.30
CA LYS A 6 14.08 -5.57 1.38
C LYS A 6 13.44 -4.39 2.06
N GLU A 7 13.63 -4.29 3.37
CA GLU A 7 13.27 -3.08 4.10
C GLU A 7 14.25 -1.98 3.74
N VAL A 8 13.73 -0.80 3.41
CA VAL A 8 14.52 0.38 3.08
C VAL A 8 14.62 1.23 4.34
N LYS A 9 15.83 1.48 4.80
CA LYS A 9 16.06 2.18 6.07
C LYS A 9 16.41 3.66 5.91
N ASP A 10 17.09 4.01 4.82
CA ASP A 10 17.49 5.40 4.55
C ASP A 10 16.31 6.25 4.12
N GLU A 11 16.14 7.41 4.75
CA GLU A 11 14.99 8.29 4.49
C GLU A 11 14.90 8.75 3.04
N GLU A 12 16.02 9.14 2.44
CA GLU A 12 16.04 9.58 1.05
C GLU A 12 15.73 8.43 0.08
N GLN A 13 16.24 7.24 0.37
CA GLN A 13 15.92 6.06 -0.44
C GLN A 13 14.45 5.68 -0.35
N LYS A 14 13.85 5.80 0.85
CA LYS A 14 12.41 5.56 1.01
C LYS A 14 11.61 6.47 0.08
N MET A 15 11.92 7.76 0.10
CA MET A 15 11.22 8.73 -0.75
C MET A 15 11.45 8.46 -2.23
N ALA A 16 12.69 8.12 -2.61
CA ALA A 16 13.01 7.83 -4.01
C ALA A 16 12.27 6.59 -4.53
N VAL A 17 12.19 5.54 -3.72
CA VAL A 17 11.45 4.31 -4.08
C VAL A 17 9.98 4.62 -4.31
N VAL A 18 9.36 5.34 -3.38
CA VAL A 18 7.95 5.69 -3.48
C VAL A 18 7.69 6.56 -4.71
N ALA A 19 8.53 7.58 -4.91
CA ALA A 19 8.40 8.48 -6.05
C ALA A 19 8.49 7.73 -7.38
N GLU A 20 9.45 6.82 -7.51
CA GLU A 20 9.65 6.07 -8.74
C GLU A 20 8.44 5.21 -9.09
N VAL A 21 7.88 4.51 -8.10
CA VAL A 21 6.74 3.62 -8.34
C VAL A 21 5.47 4.42 -8.62
N LEU A 22 5.20 5.46 -7.81
CA LEU A 22 3.96 6.23 -7.97
C LEU A 22 3.93 7.00 -9.30
N LYS A 23 5.08 7.41 -9.82
CA LYS A 23 5.17 8.05 -11.13
C LYS A 23 4.63 7.16 -12.25
N ASP A 24 4.74 5.84 -12.09
CA ASP A 24 4.26 4.85 -13.06
C ASP A 24 2.76 4.57 -12.91
N LEU A 25 2.10 5.12 -11.89
CA LEU A 25 0.73 4.79 -11.52
C LEU A 25 -0.20 6.02 -11.46
N PRO A 26 -0.25 6.86 -12.52
CA PRO A 26 -1.08 8.07 -12.47
C PRO A 26 -2.57 7.76 -12.36
N GLU A 27 -3.03 6.58 -12.75
CA GLU A 27 -4.43 6.18 -12.67
C GLU A 27 -4.91 6.09 -11.21
N TRP A 28 -4.01 5.74 -10.27
CA TRP A 28 -4.33 5.65 -8.85
C TRP A 28 -3.84 6.86 -8.06
N PHE A 29 -2.77 7.50 -8.53
CA PHE A 29 -2.06 8.57 -7.81
C PHE A 29 -1.94 9.80 -8.70
N GLY A 30 -3.06 10.22 -9.30
CA GLY A 30 -3.08 11.33 -10.25
C GLY A 30 -3.21 12.72 -9.64
N ILE A 31 -3.42 12.82 -8.31
CA ILE A 31 -3.51 14.10 -7.63
C ILE A 31 -2.11 14.46 -7.11
N PRO A 32 -1.45 15.49 -7.69
CA PRO A 32 -0.04 15.77 -7.34
C PRO A 32 0.21 16.01 -5.86
N GLU A 33 -0.68 16.73 -5.17
CA GLU A 33 -0.53 17.02 -3.75
C GLU A 33 -0.58 15.75 -2.91
N SER A 34 -1.50 14.83 -3.23
CA SER A 34 -1.62 13.55 -2.53
C SER A 34 -0.40 12.68 -2.77
N THR A 35 0.07 12.62 -4.02
CA THR A 35 1.26 11.85 -4.39
C THR A 35 2.47 12.38 -3.63
N GLN A 36 2.65 13.69 -3.59
CA GLN A 36 3.77 14.31 -2.89
C GLN A 36 3.70 14.02 -1.39
N ALA A 37 2.50 14.01 -0.81
CA ALA A 37 2.31 13.67 0.60
C ALA A 37 2.75 12.24 0.90
N TYR A 38 2.46 11.28 0.02
CA TYR A 38 2.92 9.90 0.18
C TYR A 38 4.43 9.80 0.12
N ILE A 39 5.05 10.53 -0.81
CA ILE A 39 6.50 10.54 -0.97
C ILE A 39 7.18 11.09 0.28
N GLU A 40 6.76 12.28 0.72
CA GLU A 40 7.35 12.92 1.88
C GLU A 40 7.06 12.17 3.18
N GLY A 41 5.86 11.63 3.31
CA GLY A 41 5.47 10.85 4.49
C GLY A 41 6.25 9.56 4.64
N ALA A 42 6.73 9.00 3.54
CA ALA A 42 7.45 7.71 3.57
C ALA A 42 8.69 7.75 4.44
N LYS A 43 9.34 8.91 4.57
CA LYS A 43 10.57 9.02 5.38
C LYS A 43 10.35 8.65 6.84
N ASP A 44 9.14 8.84 7.36
CA ASP A 44 8.78 8.57 8.74
C ASP A 44 8.12 7.21 8.96
N LEU A 45 7.94 6.44 7.89
CA LEU A 45 7.27 5.15 7.93
C LEU A 45 8.25 4.01 7.69
N ARG A 46 7.81 2.79 7.96
CA ARG A 46 8.57 1.62 7.53
C ARG A 46 8.21 1.35 6.07
N VAL A 47 9.23 1.14 5.24
CA VAL A 47 9.06 0.92 3.80
C VAL A 47 9.82 -0.32 3.38
N TRP A 48 9.17 -1.17 2.59
CA TRP A 48 9.81 -2.31 1.93
C TRP A 48 9.72 -2.11 0.43
N ALA A 49 10.80 -2.38 -0.28
CA ALA A 49 10.82 -2.29 -1.73
C ALA A 49 11.01 -3.67 -2.34
N ALA A 50 10.35 -3.88 -3.47
CA ALA A 50 10.50 -5.08 -4.27
C ALA A 50 11.40 -4.78 -5.45
N TYR A 51 12.38 -5.65 -5.69
CA TYR A 51 13.36 -5.49 -6.76
C TYR A 51 13.36 -6.71 -7.67
N GLN A 52 13.49 -6.46 -8.97
CA GLN A 52 13.84 -7.50 -9.92
C GLN A 52 15.09 -7.02 -10.66
N GLU A 53 16.17 -7.79 -10.60
CA GLU A 53 17.43 -7.47 -11.25
C GLU A 53 17.92 -6.05 -10.92
N SER A 54 17.81 -5.67 -9.66
CA SER A 54 18.21 -4.37 -9.13
C SER A 54 17.26 -3.21 -9.46
N ASP A 55 16.23 -3.44 -10.26
CA ASP A 55 15.22 -2.41 -10.54
C ASP A 55 14.11 -2.46 -9.49
N VAL A 56 13.71 -1.28 -9.01
CA VAL A 56 12.55 -1.16 -8.12
C VAL A 56 11.29 -1.40 -8.94
N VAL A 57 10.49 -2.39 -8.52
CA VAL A 57 9.26 -2.73 -9.24
C VAL A 57 8.00 -2.52 -8.38
N GLY A 58 8.17 -2.33 -7.09
CA GLY A 58 7.04 -2.07 -6.18
C GLY A 58 7.51 -1.70 -4.80
N PHE A 59 6.58 -1.28 -3.96
CA PHE A 59 6.86 -0.96 -2.56
C PHE A 59 5.60 -1.08 -1.72
N ILE A 60 5.78 -1.14 -0.40
CA ILE A 60 4.71 -1.02 0.57
C ILE A 60 5.21 -0.21 1.75
N SER A 61 4.38 0.69 2.27
CA SER A 61 4.69 1.47 3.44
C SER A 61 3.70 1.16 4.56
N LEU A 62 4.20 1.14 5.80
CA LEU A 62 3.44 0.72 6.97
C LEU A 62 3.56 1.75 8.07
N SER A 63 2.41 2.12 8.64
CA SER A 63 2.35 2.93 9.85
C SER A 63 1.65 2.13 10.95
N TYR A 64 1.84 2.54 12.19
CA TYR A 64 1.17 1.91 13.33
C TYR A 64 0.07 2.84 13.80
N SER A 65 -1.19 2.44 13.56
CA SER A 65 -2.37 3.26 13.88
C SER A 65 -2.61 3.35 15.37
N SER A 66 -2.32 2.25 16.07
CA SER A 66 -2.51 2.12 17.51
C SER A 66 -1.62 0.99 18.01
N GLU A 67 -1.72 0.70 19.30
CA GLU A 67 -1.01 -0.44 19.88
C GLU A 67 -1.50 -1.79 19.35
N ASP A 68 -2.69 -1.84 18.77
CA ASP A 68 -3.31 -3.08 18.31
C ASP A 68 -3.33 -3.24 16.80
N CYS A 69 -3.20 -2.16 16.05
CA CYS A 69 -3.40 -2.19 14.59
C CYS A 69 -2.36 -1.36 13.84
N ALA A 70 -1.90 -1.90 12.71
CA ALA A 70 -1.05 -1.16 11.78
C ALA A 70 -1.84 -0.88 10.51
N GLU A 71 -1.38 0.11 9.76
CA GLU A 71 -2.03 0.52 8.52
C GLU A 71 -1.06 0.42 7.34
N ILE A 72 -1.54 -0.18 6.25
CA ILE A 72 -0.85 -0.09 4.97
C ILE A 72 -1.11 1.32 4.47
N ASP A 73 -0.10 2.18 4.56
CA ASP A 73 -0.22 3.57 4.15
C ASP A 73 -0.32 3.68 2.63
N CYS A 74 0.55 2.96 1.94
CA CYS A 74 0.57 2.96 0.48
C CYS A 74 1.17 1.65 -0.02
N LEU A 75 0.65 1.18 -1.15
CA LEU A 75 1.15 -0.01 -1.83
C LEU A 75 1.11 0.28 -3.32
N GLY A 76 2.22 0.07 -4.00
CA GLY A 76 2.27 0.24 -5.44
C GLY A 76 3.14 -0.81 -6.11
N VAL A 77 2.72 -1.27 -7.29
CA VAL A 77 3.49 -2.14 -8.16
C VAL A 77 3.43 -1.54 -9.55
N LYS A 78 4.59 -1.35 -10.17
CA LYS A 78 4.65 -0.77 -11.53
C LYS A 78 3.77 -1.57 -12.48
N LYS A 79 3.13 -0.89 -13.44
CA LYS A 79 2.13 -1.49 -14.32
C LYS A 79 2.63 -2.74 -15.05
N SER A 80 3.84 -2.69 -15.59
CA SER A 80 4.38 -3.84 -16.34
C SER A 80 4.72 -5.04 -15.46
N PHE A 81 4.67 -4.89 -14.14
CA PHE A 81 4.96 -5.97 -13.19
C PHE A 81 3.73 -6.43 -12.41
N GLN A 82 2.57 -5.86 -12.68
CA GLN A 82 1.32 -6.27 -12.04
C GLN A 82 0.88 -7.65 -12.52
N GLY A 83 0.12 -8.35 -11.68
CA GLY A 83 -0.37 -9.69 -12.02
C GLY A 83 0.65 -10.81 -11.85
N GLN A 84 1.78 -10.54 -11.21
CA GLN A 84 2.85 -11.52 -10.99
C GLN A 84 3.03 -11.91 -9.53
N GLY A 85 2.13 -11.47 -8.65
CA GLY A 85 2.18 -11.80 -7.23
C GLY A 85 3.06 -10.90 -6.38
N ILE A 86 3.60 -9.81 -6.93
CA ILE A 86 4.48 -8.91 -6.19
C ILE A 86 3.74 -8.22 -5.04
N GLY A 87 2.53 -7.72 -5.29
CA GLY A 87 1.73 -7.11 -4.23
C GLY A 87 1.44 -8.07 -3.09
N ARG A 88 1.11 -9.31 -3.42
CA ARG A 88 0.88 -10.37 -2.43
C ARG A 88 2.14 -10.62 -1.59
N GLU A 89 3.30 -10.68 -2.23
CA GLU A 89 4.57 -10.91 -1.51
C GLU A 89 4.91 -9.75 -0.59
N LEU A 90 4.65 -8.52 -1.03
CA LEU A 90 4.85 -7.33 -0.19
C LEU A 90 3.97 -7.38 1.05
N ILE A 91 2.69 -7.71 0.88
CA ILE A 91 1.76 -7.82 2.01
C ILE A 91 2.16 -8.97 2.94
N THR A 92 2.55 -10.13 2.40
CA THR A 92 3.02 -11.24 3.21
C THR A 92 4.23 -10.83 4.04
N THR A 93 5.13 -10.06 3.46
CA THR A 93 6.33 -9.56 4.14
C THR A 93 5.96 -8.68 5.33
N ILE A 94 5.05 -7.70 5.13
CA ILE A 94 4.71 -6.79 6.23
C ILE A 94 3.82 -7.47 7.28
N GLU A 95 3.04 -8.48 6.91
CA GLU A 95 2.29 -9.26 7.89
C GLU A 95 3.23 -9.97 8.86
N ARG A 96 4.29 -10.57 8.36
CA ARG A 96 5.30 -11.24 9.19
C ARG A 96 5.98 -10.28 10.16
N GLU A 97 6.19 -9.04 9.74
CA GLU A 97 6.78 -8.02 10.60
C GLU A 97 5.75 -7.44 11.57
N ALA A 98 4.58 -7.10 11.08
CA ALA A 98 3.55 -6.44 11.89
C ALA A 98 3.03 -7.34 13.00
N VAL A 99 2.90 -8.65 12.77
CA VAL A 99 2.36 -9.60 13.77
C VAL A 99 3.20 -9.64 15.05
N LYS A 100 4.44 -9.19 15.00
CA LYS A 100 5.31 -9.11 16.18
C LYS A 100 4.82 -8.04 17.16
N GLN A 101 4.03 -7.08 16.71
CA GLN A 101 3.61 -5.93 17.52
C GLN A 101 2.09 -5.72 17.56
N VAL A 102 1.37 -6.10 16.52
CA VAL A 102 -0.07 -5.82 16.40
C VAL A 102 -0.84 -7.07 15.95
N ASP A 103 -2.15 -7.05 16.15
CA ASP A 103 -3.05 -8.17 15.82
C ASP A 103 -3.82 -7.92 14.52
N CYS A 104 -3.81 -6.70 14.03
CA CYS A 104 -4.70 -6.26 12.96
C CYS A 104 -3.98 -5.36 11.97
N LEU A 105 -4.32 -5.52 10.69
CA LEU A 105 -3.93 -4.58 9.64
C LEU A 105 -5.16 -3.89 9.11
N GLN A 106 -5.02 -2.61 8.74
CA GLN A 106 -6.05 -1.89 8.02
C GLN A 106 -5.47 -1.26 6.76
N VAL A 107 -6.33 -1.02 5.79
CA VAL A 107 -5.99 -0.26 4.58
C VAL A 107 -7.20 0.58 4.18
N LYS A 108 -6.95 1.80 3.74
CA LYS A 108 -7.97 2.69 3.21
C LYS A 108 -7.96 2.62 1.69
N THR A 109 -9.11 2.40 1.10
CA THR A 109 -9.27 2.35 -0.36
C THR A 109 -10.45 3.22 -0.76
N VAL A 110 -10.55 3.53 -2.05
CA VAL A 110 -11.76 4.14 -2.59
C VAL A 110 -12.87 3.08 -2.61
N ALA A 111 -14.06 3.45 -2.15
CA ALA A 111 -15.19 2.53 -2.06
C ALA A 111 -15.53 1.91 -3.42
N GLU A 112 -16.01 0.67 -3.38
CA GLU A 112 -16.39 -0.08 -4.58
C GLU A 112 -17.46 0.65 -5.40
N GLY A 113 -17.39 0.47 -6.73
CA GLY A 113 -18.39 1.00 -7.66
C GLY A 113 -18.07 2.37 -8.23
N SER A 114 -17.05 3.05 -7.73
CA SER A 114 -16.71 4.41 -8.16
C SER A 114 -15.72 4.45 -9.32
N ASN A 115 -14.83 3.46 -9.40
CA ASN A 115 -13.71 3.49 -10.34
C ASN A 115 -13.20 2.06 -10.56
N LYS A 116 -13.00 1.69 -11.82
CA LYS A 116 -12.58 0.33 -12.19
C LYS A 116 -11.23 -0.05 -11.60
N ASP A 117 -10.30 0.90 -11.54
CA ASP A 117 -8.96 0.62 -11.03
C ASP A 117 -9.01 0.33 -9.53
N TYR A 118 -9.82 1.09 -8.79
CA TYR A 118 -10.01 0.85 -7.37
C TYR A 118 -10.86 -0.38 -7.09
N ASP A 119 -11.78 -0.72 -7.99
CA ASP A 119 -12.54 -1.96 -7.85
C ASP A 119 -11.59 -3.17 -7.90
N ARG A 120 -10.61 -3.16 -8.81
CA ARG A 120 -9.59 -4.20 -8.87
C ARG A 120 -8.73 -4.22 -7.62
N THR A 121 -8.39 -3.06 -7.08
CA THR A 121 -7.64 -2.93 -5.84
C THR A 121 -8.41 -3.58 -4.68
N ASN A 122 -9.70 -3.31 -4.59
CA ASN A 122 -10.54 -3.91 -3.55
C ASN A 122 -10.61 -5.43 -3.68
N VAL A 123 -10.77 -5.94 -4.90
CA VAL A 123 -10.74 -7.38 -5.16
C VAL A 123 -9.42 -7.99 -4.70
N PHE A 124 -8.31 -7.31 -4.99
CA PHE A 124 -6.98 -7.75 -4.57
C PHE A 124 -6.90 -7.91 -3.05
N TYR A 125 -7.26 -6.86 -2.30
CA TYR A 125 -7.20 -6.93 -0.83
C TYR A 125 -8.14 -7.98 -0.27
N ARG A 126 -9.35 -8.09 -0.81
CA ARG A 126 -10.30 -9.09 -0.34
C ARG A 126 -9.82 -10.50 -0.60
N SER A 127 -9.12 -10.72 -1.71
CA SER A 127 -8.54 -12.05 -2.02
C SER A 127 -7.47 -12.45 -1.02
N LEU A 128 -6.89 -11.48 -0.30
CA LEU A 128 -5.88 -11.72 0.73
C LEU A 128 -6.46 -11.81 2.13
N GLY A 129 -7.78 -11.79 2.26
CA GLY A 129 -8.46 -11.96 3.54
C GLY A 129 -8.89 -10.66 4.21
N PHE A 130 -8.71 -9.53 3.58
CA PHE A 130 -9.21 -8.26 4.11
C PHE A 130 -10.73 -8.21 4.00
N LYS A 131 -11.37 -7.64 5.01
CA LYS A 131 -12.82 -7.51 5.09
C LYS A 131 -13.19 -6.04 5.26
N LYS A 132 -14.34 -5.66 4.71
CA LYS A 132 -14.83 -4.29 4.85
C LYS A 132 -15.19 -4.01 6.29
N LEU A 133 -14.64 -2.94 6.83
CA LEU A 133 -15.04 -2.42 8.13
C LEU A 133 -16.18 -1.44 7.97
N GLU A 134 -15.95 -0.38 7.20
CA GLU A 134 -16.92 0.71 7.07
C GLU A 134 -16.55 1.63 5.91
N ILE A 135 -17.57 2.32 5.36
CA ILE A 135 -17.37 3.36 4.35
C ILE A 135 -17.54 4.71 5.04
N PHE A 136 -16.59 5.61 4.80
CA PHE A 136 -16.60 6.99 5.31
C PHE A 136 -16.70 7.94 4.12
N PRO A 137 -17.92 8.37 3.74
CA PRO A 137 -18.11 9.13 2.49
C PRO A 137 -17.38 10.46 2.43
N GLN A 138 -17.09 11.06 3.58
CA GLN A 138 -16.53 12.40 3.66
C GLN A 138 -15.11 12.46 4.23
N LEU A 139 -14.46 11.29 4.42
CA LEU A 139 -13.13 11.27 5.01
C LEU A 139 -12.08 11.93 4.11
N TRP A 140 -12.16 11.69 2.81
CA TRP A 140 -11.24 12.27 1.82
C TRP A 140 -11.87 13.46 1.12
N ASP A 141 -12.80 13.19 0.19
CA ASP A 141 -13.52 14.22 -0.55
C ASP A 141 -14.87 13.67 -1.01
N LEU A 142 -15.72 14.56 -1.56
CA LEU A 142 -17.07 14.19 -1.94
C LEU A 142 -17.15 13.22 -3.12
N LYS A 143 -16.09 13.13 -3.94
CA LYS A 143 -16.08 12.26 -5.13
C LYS A 143 -15.54 10.87 -4.82
N ASN A 144 -14.72 10.74 -3.76
CA ASN A 144 -14.05 9.49 -3.42
C ASN A 144 -14.36 9.10 -1.99
N SER A 145 -15.40 8.29 -1.81
CA SER A 145 -15.72 7.74 -0.50
C SER A 145 -14.60 6.81 -0.05
N CYS A 146 -14.17 6.97 1.19
CA CYS A 146 -13.12 6.14 1.76
C CYS A 146 -13.73 4.87 2.35
N GLN A 147 -13.16 3.73 2.00
CA GLN A 147 -13.54 2.44 2.57
C GLN A 147 -12.36 1.92 3.37
N ILE A 148 -12.63 1.47 4.59
CA ILE A 148 -11.59 0.82 5.40
C ILE A 148 -11.78 -0.68 5.33
N LEU A 149 -10.72 -1.37 4.96
CA LEU A 149 -10.65 -2.83 4.99
C LEU A 149 -9.73 -3.24 6.13
N ILE A 150 -10.08 -4.32 6.82
CA ILE A 150 -9.28 -4.83 7.94
C ILE A 150 -8.99 -6.31 7.77
N LYS A 151 -7.88 -6.74 8.39
CA LYS A 151 -7.50 -8.14 8.41
C LYS A 151 -6.89 -8.47 9.77
N LYS A 152 -7.38 -9.52 10.40
CA LYS A 152 -6.74 -10.06 11.60
C LYS A 152 -5.54 -10.89 11.17
N ILE A 153 -4.37 -10.62 11.74
CA ILE A 153 -3.11 -11.28 11.35
C ILE A 153 -2.53 -12.16 12.47
N ASN A 154 -3.17 -12.16 13.62
CA ASN A 154 -2.73 -12.97 14.75
C ASN A 154 -3.84 -13.92 15.19
#